data_2b0c06bbb738adc45910b952eefa6723
#
_entry.id   2b0c06bbb738adc45910b952eefa6723
#
_cell.length_a   1.000
_cell.length_b   1.000
_cell.length_c   1.000
_cell.angle_alpha   90.00
_cell.angle_beta   90.00
_cell.angle_gamma   90.00
#
_symmetry.space_group_name_H-M   'P 1'
#
loop_
_entity.id
_entity.type
_entity.pdbx_description
1 polymer ?
#
loop_
_entity_poly.entity_id
_entity_poly.type
_entity_poly.pdbx_seq_one_letter_code
_entity_poly.pdbx_strand_id
1 'polypeptide(L)'
;MTRERFISEARACQGQLRRFLASLCGDAALADDIAQEAMVRAYVMSDRFTGSFKAWLFRIAYNCFIDNLRRLPPPAVDLNAPEALHVADKEESDAAFRHEELKRALSRIPEKERTAIVLHYFEDLPVKEIASIMDIPAGTVKYYLSVGRNHLKEHMHL
;
A
#
# COMPACT_ATOMS: atom_id res chain seq x y z
N MET A 1 13.15 16.33 -15.08
CA MET A 1 12.71 16.89 -13.78
C MET A 1 13.91 17.46 -13.05
N THR A 2 13.78 18.66 -12.51
CA THR A 2 14.86 19.26 -11.72
C THR A 2 14.93 18.62 -10.35
N ARG A 3 16.10 18.70 -9.71
CA ARG A 3 16.30 18.20 -8.35
C ARG A 3 15.35 18.87 -7.34
N GLU A 4 15.19 20.18 -7.45
CA GLU A 4 14.30 20.95 -6.56
C GLU A 4 12.85 20.53 -6.71
N ARG A 5 12.41 20.32 -7.95
CA ARG A 5 11.05 19.84 -8.23
C ARG A 5 10.84 18.44 -7.67
N PHE A 6 11.80 17.55 -7.85
CA PHE A 6 11.72 16.21 -7.29
C PHE A 6 11.57 16.24 -5.77
N ILE A 7 12.41 17.00 -5.08
CA ILE A 7 12.35 17.11 -3.62
C ILE A 7 11.01 17.65 -3.15
N SER A 8 10.48 18.68 -3.84
CA SER A 8 9.18 19.27 -3.49
C SER A 8 8.04 18.26 -3.65
N GLU A 9 8.00 17.57 -4.79
CA GLU A 9 6.97 16.55 -5.07
C GLU A 9 7.08 15.36 -4.12
N ALA A 10 8.29 14.90 -3.84
CA ALA A 10 8.55 13.79 -2.94
C ALA A 10 8.10 14.11 -1.51
N ARG A 11 8.39 15.32 -1.03
CA ARG A 11 7.92 15.76 0.30
C ARG A 11 6.41 15.80 0.40
N ALA A 12 5.74 16.24 -0.66
CA ALA A 12 4.28 16.31 -0.70
C ALA A 12 3.64 14.90 -0.64
N CYS A 13 4.29 13.89 -1.20
CA CYS A 13 3.77 12.52 -1.27
C CYS A 13 4.28 11.59 -0.16
N GLN A 14 5.28 12.01 0.60
CA GLN A 14 6.02 11.15 1.54
C GLN A 14 5.10 10.47 2.58
N GLY A 15 4.21 11.23 3.19
CA GLY A 15 3.28 10.70 4.20
C GLY A 15 2.31 9.68 3.61
N GLN A 16 1.77 9.98 2.44
CA GLN A 16 0.86 9.08 1.72
C GLN A 16 1.56 7.79 1.30
N LEU A 17 2.79 7.90 0.83
CA LEU A 17 3.59 6.75 0.43
C LEU A 17 3.84 5.79 1.61
N ARG A 18 4.24 6.32 2.74
CA ARG A 18 4.48 5.52 3.95
C ARG A 18 3.21 4.84 4.43
N ARG A 19 2.09 5.56 4.43
CA ARG A 19 0.80 5.01 4.83
C ARG A 19 0.36 3.89 3.89
N PHE A 20 0.51 4.10 2.59
CA PHE A 20 0.22 3.08 1.59
C PHE A 20 1.03 1.80 1.83
N LEU A 21 2.33 1.93 1.96
CA LEU A 21 3.22 0.78 2.18
C LEU A 21 2.95 0.09 3.52
N ALA A 22 2.67 0.86 4.58
CA ALA A 22 2.31 0.29 5.87
C ALA A 22 1.03 -0.54 5.78
N SER A 23 0.05 -0.09 5.00
CA SER A 23 -1.19 -0.83 4.76
C SER A 23 -0.94 -2.14 4.01
N LEU A 24 0.08 -2.18 3.15
CA LEU A 24 0.43 -3.39 2.41
C LEU A 24 1.26 -4.38 3.24
N CYS A 25 2.24 -3.86 3.97
CA CYS A 25 3.22 -4.68 4.70
C CYS A 25 2.70 -5.16 6.05
N GLY A 26 1.86 -4.37 6.69
CA GLY A 26 1.50 -4.59 8.07
C GLY A 26 2.63 -4.37 9.07
N ASP A 27 3.74 -3.76 8.65
CA ASP A 27 4.94 -3.52 9.44
C ASP A 27 5.49 -2.14 9.08
N ALA A 28 5.45 -1.22 10.04
CA ALA A 28 5.85 0.18 9.82
C ALA A 28 7.34 0.31 9.52
N ALA A 29 8.20 -0.48 10.16
CA ALA A 29 9.64 -0.44 9.92
C ALA A 29 9.99 -0.91 8.51
N LEU A 30 9.39 -2.01 8.07
CA LEU A 30 9.57 -2.51 6.71
C LEU A 30 9.01 -1.54 5.68
N ALA A 31 7.86 -0.93 5.95
CA ALA A 31 7.26 0.07 5.07
C ALA A 31 8.18 1.29 4.90
N ASP A 32 8.81 1.75 5.97
CA ASP A 32 9.77 2.86 5.91
C ASP A 32 11.00 2.50 5.06
N ASP A 33 11.52 1.30 5.20
CA ASP A 33 12.65 0.82 4.39
C ASP A 33 12.29 0.76 2.91
N ILE A 34 11.10 0.24 2.59
CA ILE A 34 10.63 0.18 1.21
C ILE A 34 10.38 1.60 0.65
N ALA A 35 9.83 2.49 1.47
CA ALA A 35 9.61 3.89 1.07
C ALA A 35 10.94 4.58 0.72
N GLN A 36 11.98 4.37 1.51
CA GLN A 36 13.30 4.93 1.23
C GLN A 36 13.88 4.36 -0.06
N GLU A 37 13.81 3.06 -0.25
CA GLU A 37 14.25 2.40 -1.48
C GLU A 37 13.51 2.96 -2.70
N ALA A 38 12.19 3.11 -2.59
CA ALA A 38 11.37 3.67 -3.67
C ALA A 38 11.77 5.11 -3.99
N MET A 39 12.03 5.93 -2.98
CA MET A 39 12.48 7.32 -3.18
C MET A 39 13.83 7.38 -3.89
N VAL A 40 14.77 6.52 -3.53
CA VAL A 40 16.08 6.46 -4.20
C VAL A 40 15.92 6.03 -5.66
N ARG A 41 15.15 4.99 -5.92
CA ARG A 41 14.88 4.54 -7.30
C ARG A 41 14.18 5.63 -8.12
N ALA A 42 13.21 6.32 -7.52
CA ALA A 42 12.49 7.39 -8.17
C ALA A 42 13.42 8.54 -8.54
N TYR A 43 14.33 8.92 -7.65
CA TYR A 43 15.31 9.96 -7.93
C TYR A 43 16.22 9.59 -9.09
N VAL A 44 16.75 8.37 -9.09
CA VAL A 44 17.63 7.87 -10.18
C VAL A 44 16.87 7.84 -11.50
N MET A 45 15.57 7.52 -11.49
CA MET A 45 14.74 7.39 -12.70
C MET A 45 13.96 8.67 -13.01
N SER A 46 14.25 9.79 -12.34
CA SER A 46 13.44 11.01 -12.46
C SER A 46 13.39 11.60 -13.88
N ASP A 47 14.37 11.30 -14.73
CA ASP A 47 14.38 11.70 -16.14
C ASP A 47 13.30 10.98 -16.97
N ARG A 48 12.80 9.85 -16.47
CA ARG A 48 11.77 9.04 -17.14
C ARG A 48 10.36 9.33 -16.63
N PHE A 49 10.23 10.29 -15.71
CA PHE A 49 8.95 10.65 -15.14
C PHE A 49 7.98 11.14 -16.22
N THR A 50 6.75 10.60 -16.19
CA THR A 50 5.63 11.05 -17.02
C THR A 50 4.34 10.99 -16.24
N GLY A 51 3.42 11.93 -16.47
CA GLY A 51 2.09 11.92 -15.89
C GLY A 51 2.05 12.41 -14.45
N SER A 52 1.25 11.75 -13.63
CA SER A 52 1.10 12.07 -12.21
C SER A 52 2.31 11.58 -11.41
N PHE A 53 2.95 12.48 -10.68
CA PHE A 53 4.09 12.12 -9.83
C PHE A 53 3.68 11.10 -8.76
N LYS A 54 2.53 11.29 -8.12
CA LYS A 54 2.03 10.36 -7.11
C LYS A 54 1.86 8.95 -7.67
N ALA A 55 1.18 8.81 -8.81
CA ALA A 55 0.95 7.51 -9.43
C ALA A 55 2.27 6.85 -9.86
N TRP A 56 3.17 7.64 -10.42
CA TRP A 56 4.49 7.15 -10.85
C TRP A 56 5.32 6.67 -9.65
N LEU A 57 5.36 7.45 -8.58
CA LEU A 57 6.07 7.08 -7.36
C LEU A 57 5.46 5.83 -6.71
N PHE A 58 4.15 5.74 -6.65
CA PHE A 58 3.45 4.59 -6.08
C PHE A 58 3.70 3.31 -6.89
N ARG A 59 3.80 3.43 -8.21
CA ARG A 59 4.19 2.30 -9.07
C ARG A 59 5.58 1.78 -8.71
N ILE A 60 6.56 2.68 -8.55
CA ILE A 60 7.92 2.32 -8.14
C ILE A 60 7.89 1.65 -6.76
N ALA A 61 7.14 2.22 -5.83
CA ALA A 61 7.03 1.69 -4.47
C ALA A 61 6.36 0.32 -4.45
N TYR A 62 5.31 0.13 -5.23
CA TYR A 62 4.66 -1.17 -5.34
C TYR A 62 5.61 -2.23 -5.89
N ASN A 63 6.39 -1.90 -6.90
CA ASN A 63 7.41 -2.80 -7.45
C ASN A 63 8.47 -3.14 -6.39
N CYS A 64 8.92 -2.18 -5.60
CA CYS A 64 9.82 -2.43 -4.48
C CYS A 64 9.21 -3.38 -3.45
N PHE A 65 7.93 -3.19 -3.13
CA PHE A 65 7.20 -4.06 -2.22
C PHE A 65 7.12 -5.50 -2.75
N ILE A 66 6.78 -5.67 -4.03
CA ILE A 66 6.70 -6.99 -4.65
C ILE A 66 8.08 -7.66 -4.69
N ASP A 67 9.14 -6.92 -5.00
CA ASP A 67 10.50 -7.43 -4.97
C ASP A 67 10.88 -7.93 -3.55
N ASN A 68 10.49 -7.19 -2.54
CA ASN A 68 10.71 -7.59 -1.14
C ASN A 68 9.97 -8.89 -0.81
N LEU A 69 8.73 -9.04 -1.24
CA LEU A 69 7.98 -10.28 -1.03
C LEU A 69 8.67 -11.49 -1.65
N ARG A 70 9.26 -11.33 -2.83
CA ARG A 70 9.97 -12.40 -3.52
C ARG A 70 11.26 -12.81 -2.84
N ARG A 71 11.90 -11.88 -2.12
CA ARG A 71 13.17 -12.13 -1.41
C ARG A 71 12.99 -12.75 -0.05
N LEU A 72 11.81 -12.57 0.56
CA LEU A 72 11.53 -13.16 1.86
C LEU A 72 11.27 -14.66 1.69
N PRO A 73 11.81 -15.52 2.59
CA PRO A 73 11.37 -16.90 2.64
C PRO A 73 9.87 -16.90 2.91
N PRO A 74 9.11 -17.91 2.41
CA PRO A 74 7.70 -17.99 2.70
C PRO A 74 7.50 -17.88 4.20
N PRO A 75 6.59 -17.00 4.67
CA PRO A 75 6.40 -16.87 6.09
C PRO A 75 6.02 -18.24 6.65
N ALA A 76 6.76 -18.69 7.65
CA ALA A 76 6.25 -19.72 8.51
C ALA A 76 4.93 -19.14 9.04
N VAL A 77 3.82 -19.76 8.65
CA VAL A 77 2.51 -19.32 9.11
C VAL A 77 2.44 -19.66 10.59
N ASP A 78 2.94 -18.75 11.40
CA ASP A 78 2.70 -18.82 12.83
C ASP A 78 1.32 -18.21 13.06
N LEU A 79 0.32 -19.08 13.08
CA LEU A 79 -1.06 -18.71 13.36
C LEU A 79 -1.23 -18.13 14.76
N ASN A 80 -0.20 -18.19 15.58
CA ASN A 80 -0.18 -17.71 16.95
C ASN A 80 0.75 -16.50 17.14
N ALA A 81 1.39 -16.03 16.07
CA ALA A 81 2.18 -14.80 16.17
C ALA A 81 1.26 -13.67 16.60
N PRO A 82 1.51 -13.03 17.75
CA PRO A 82 0.77 -11.81 18.08
C PRO A 82 1.00 -10.85 16.90
N GLU A 83 -0.09 -10.36 16.35
CA GLU A 83 -0.02 -9.35 15.30
C GLU A 83 0.80 -8.20 15.85
N ALA A 84 2.01 -8.01 15.32
CA ALA A 84 2.95 -6.99 15.75
C ALA A 84 2.51 -5.57 15.33
N LEU A 85 1.25 -5.43 14.96
CA LEU A 85 0.64 -4.18 14.56
C LEU A 85 -0.01 -3.46 15.74
N HIS A 86 0.69 -3.46 16.87
CA HIS A 86 0.32 -2.54 17.91
C HIS A 86 0.98 -1.19 17.68
N VAL A 87 0.43 -0.44 16.74
CA VAL A 87 0.41 0.99 16.95
C VAL A 87 -0.57 1.17 18.10
N ALA A 88 -0.03 1.32 19.29
CA ALA A 88 -0.84 1.58 20.46
C ALA A 88 -1.36 3.02 20.40
N ASP A 89 -2.29 3.25 19.52
CA ASP A 89 -3.11 4.43 19.61
C ASP A 89 -4.24 4.12 20.56
N LYS A 90 -4.08 4.59 21.78
CA LYS A 90 -5.00 4.31 22.89
C LYS A 90 -6.24 5.19 22.87
N GLU A 91 -6.64 5.70 21.71
CA GLU A 91 -7.91 6.39 21.64
C GLU A 91 -9.02 5.37 21.47
N GLU A 92 -9.65 5.03 22.57
CA GLU A 92 -10.84 4.19 22.66
C GLU A 92 -12.05 4.91 22.06
N SER A 93 -12.00 5.29 20.78
CA SER A 93 -13.20 5.70 20.08
C SER A 93 -13.71 4.55 19.23
N ASP A 94 -15.02 4.47 19.02
CA ASP A 94 -15.62 3.49 18.10
C ASP A 94 -14.98 3.57 16.70
N ALA A 95 -14.55 4.77 16.29
CA ALA A 95 -13.86 4.97 15.03
C ALA A 95 -12.47 4.32 15.02
N ALA A 96 -11.72 4.42 16.12
CA ALA A 96 -10.41 3.77 16.25
C ALA A 96 -10.56 2.24 16.26
N PHE A 97 -11.58 1.71 16.93
CA PHE A 97 -11.87 0.29 16.96
C PHE A 97 -12.20 -0.24 15.57
N ARG A 98 -13.03 0.46 14.81
CA ARG A 98 -13.38 0.10 13.43
C ARG A 98 -12.16 0.15 12.52
N HIS A 99 -11.28 1.12 12.75
CA HIS A 99 -10.04 1.26 11.99
C HIS A 99 -9.11 0.06 12.23
N GLU A 100 -8.98 -0.37 13.48
CA GLU A 100 -8.20 -1.57 13.82
C GLU A 100 -8.81 -2.84 13.22
N GLU A 101 -10.14 -2.97 13.28
CA GLU A 101 -10.85 -4.09 12.68
C GLU A 101 -10.61 -4.13 11.15
N LEU A 102 -10.68 -2.98 10.49
CA LEU A 102 -10.42 -2.87 9.06
C LEU A 102 -8.97 -3.27 8.73
N LYS A 103 -8.00 -2.79 9.49
CA LYS A 103 -6.59 -3.18 9.29
C LYS A 103 -6.39 -4.68 9.41
N ARG A 104 -7.01 -5.31 10.40
CA ARG A 104 -6.94 -6.77 10.57
C ARG A 104 -7.55 -7.50 9.38
N ALA A 105 -8.72 -7.05 8.94
CA ALA A 105 -9.39 -7.63 7.78
C ALA A 105 -8.53 -7.50 6.52
N LEU A 106 -7.93 -6.32 6.30
CA LEU A 106 -7.03 -6.10 5.17
C LEU A 106 -5.81 -7.04 5.20
N SER A 107 -5.28 -7.32 6.39
CA SER A 107 -4.13 -8.23 6.52
C SER A 107 -4.46 -9.68 6.17
N ARG A 108 -5.73 -10.05 6.17
CA ARG A 108 -6.21 -11.41 5.93
C ARG A 108 -6.66 -11.68 4.50
N ILE A 109 -6.79 -10.66 3.68
CA ILE A 109 -7.17 -10.84 2.28
C ILE A 109 -5.92 -10.92 1.41
N PRO A 110 -6.02 -11.50 0.18
CA PRO A 110 -4.88 -11.59 -0.72
C PRO A 110 -4.26 -10.22 -1.04
N GLU A 111 -2.95 -10.20 -1.24
CA GLU A 111 -2.18 -8.98 -1.45
C GLU A 111 -2.72 -8.12 -2.58
N LYS A 112 -3.08 -8.71 -3.71
CA LYS A 112 -3.56 -7.94 -4.86
C LYS A 112 -4.91 -7.27 -4.60
N GLU A 113 -5.79 -7.94 -3.88
CA GLU A 113 -7.07 -7.37 -3.45
C GLU A 113 -6.84 -6.23 -2.46
N ARG A 114 -5.96 -6.44 -1.49
CA ARG A 114 -5.58 -5.43 -0.51
C ARG A 114 -5.02 -4.19 -1.18
N THR A 115 -4.09 -4.36 -2.10
CA THR A 115 -3.46 -3.25 -2.82
C THR A 115 -4.50 -2.44 -3.60
N ALA A 116 -5.37 -3.10 -4.36
CA ALA A 116 -6.41 -2.42 -5.12
C ALA A 116 -7.34 -1.61 -4.20
N ILE A 117 -7.76 -2.20 -3.09
CA ILE A 117 -8.65 -1.54 -2.12
C ILE A 117 -7.98 -0.34 -1.48
N VAL A 118 -6.74 -0.47 -1.04
CA VAL A 118 -6.02 0.63 -0.40
C VAL A 118 -5.82 1.78 -1.39
N LEU A 119 -5.43 1.49 -2.62
CA LEU A 119 -5.22 2.53 -3.64
C LEU A 119 -6.52 3.25 -3.99
N HIS A 120 -7.63 2.53 -4.06
CA HIS A 120 -8.91 3.12 -4.46
C HIS A 120 -9.59 3.89 -3.32
N TYR A 121 -9.72 3.26 -2.15
CA TYR A 121 -10.50 3.82 -1.05
C TYR A 121 -9.69 4.72 -0.11
N PHE A 122 -8.42 4.44 0.11
CA PHE A 122 -7.60 5.22 1.04
C PHE A 122 -6.79 6.30 0.34
N GLU A 123 -6.33 6.03 -0.87
CA GLU A 123 -5.52 6.98 -1.64
C GLU A 123 -6.31 7.71 -2.73
N ASP A 124 -7.60 7.43 -2.84
CA ASP A 124 -8.53 8.11 -3.77
C ASP A 124 -8.08 8.07 -5.24
N LEU A 125 -7.46 6.96 -5.65
CA LEU A 125 -7.00 6.82 -7.03
C LEU A 125 -8.07 6.17 -7.90
N PRO A 126 -8.25 6.67 -9.14
CA PRO A 126 -9.17 6.04 -10.07
C PRO A 126 -8.63 4.70 -10.58
N VAL A 127 -9.54 3.84 -11.03
CA VAL A 127 -9.18 2.50 -11.52
C VAL A 127 -8.07 2.53 -12.57
N LYS A 128 -8.08 3.52 -13.46
CA LYS A 128 -7.07 3.66 -14.50
C LYS A 128 -5.66 3.83 -13.93
N GLU A 129 -5.50 4.64 -12.90
CA GLU A 129 -4.21 4.84 -12.25
C GLU A 129 -3.78 3.61 -11.45
N ILE A 130 -4.73 2.95 -10.80
CA ILE A 130 -4.46 1.70 -10.09
C ILE A 130 -3.95 0.62 -11.05
N ALA A 131 -4.57 0.51 -12.23
CA ALA A 131 -4.14 -0.41 -13.27
C ALA A 131 -2.68 -0.15 -13.68
N SER A 132 -2.30 1.13 -13.81
CA SER A 132 -0.93 1.52 -14.12
C SER A 132 0.04 1.16 -12.97
N ILE A 133 -0.34 1.44 -11.73
CA ILE A 133 0.50 1.15 -10.56
C ILE A 133 0.76 -0.34 -10.41
N MET A 134 -0.27 -1.15 -10.56
CA MET A 134 -0.20 -2.61 -10.38
C MET A 134 0.23 -3.35 -11.65
N ASP A 135 0.31 -2.66 -12.78
CA ASP A 135 0.62 -3.22 -14.10
C ASP A 135 -0.33 -4.36 -14.49
N ILE A 136 -1.62 -4.10 -14.36
CA ILE A 136 -2.70 -5.02 -14.70
C ILE A 136 -3.81 -4.28 -15.46
N PRO A 137 -4.66 -5.00 -16.21
CA PRO A 137 -5.79 -4.37 -16.90
C PRO A 137 -6.80 -3.75 -15.93
N ALA A 138 -7.47 -2.69 -16.36
CA ALA A 138 -8.50 -2.03 -15.56
C ALA A 138 -9.63 -2.97 -15.14
N GLY A 139 -10.02 -3.90 -16.00
CA GLY A 139 -11.02 -4.91 -15.66
C GLY A 139 -10.59 -5.82 -14.52
N THR A 140 -9.29 -6.14 -14.45
CA THR A 140 -8.72 -6.93 -13.37
C THR A 140 -8.73 -6.14 -12.04
N VAL A 141 -8.46 -4.83 -12.09
CA VAL A 141 -8.58 -3.96 -10.91
C VAL A 141 -10.02 -4.00 -10.37
N LYS A 142 -11.00 -3.85 -11.25
CA LYS A 142 -12.42 -3.91 -10.86
C LYS A 142 -12.77 -5.26 -10.21
N TYR A 143 -12.24 -6.33 -10.76
CA TYR A 143 -12.41 -7.67 -10.20
C TYR A 143 -11.84 -7.75 -8.78
N TYR A 144 -10.60 -7.29 -8.58
CA TYR A 144 -9.99 -7.30 -7.25
C TYR A 144 -10.73 -6.41 -6.25
N LEU A 145 -11.24 -5.27 -6.69
CA LEU A 145 -12.06 -4.41 -5.84
C LEU A 145 -13.35 -5.12 -5.40
N SER A 146 -14.02 -5.80 -6.33
CA SER A 146 -15.26 -6.51 -6.04
C SER A 146 -15.04 -7.68 -5.08
N VAL A 147 -14.11 -8.55 -5.43
CA VAL A 147 -13.79 -9.74 -4.61
C VAL A 147 -13.21 -9.33 -3.27
N GLY A 148 -12.34 -8.33 -3.27
CA GLY A 148 -11.73 -7.82 -2.04
C GLY A 148 -12.75 -7.24 -1.08
N ARG A 149 -13.74 -6.50 -1.58
CA ARG A 149 -14.83 -5.99 -0.72
C ARG A 149 -15.61 -7.12 -0.08
N ASN A 150 -15.90 -8.17 -0.84
CA ASN A 150 -16.62 -9.34 -0.31
C ASN A 150 -15.80 -10.05 0.77
N HIS A 151 -14.51 -10.25 0.54
CA HIS A 151 -13.62 -10.86 1.52
C HIS A 151 -13.49 -10.01 2.78
N LEU A 152 -13.40 -8.69 2.64
CA LEU A 152 -13.38 -7.78 3.80
C LEU A 152 -14.63 -7.91 4.64
N LYS A 153 -15.81 -7.97 4.02
CA LYS A 153 -17.08 -8.12 4.74
C LYS A 153 -17.09 -9.42 5.55
N GLU A 154 -16.58 -10.50 5.00
CA GLU A 154 -16.47 -11.77 5.70
C GLU A 154 -15.60 -11.66 6.96
N HIS A 155 -14.46 -10.98 6.85
CA HIS A 155 -13.53 -10.82 7.97
C HIS A 155 -13.95 -9.75 8.97
N MET A 156 -14.84 -8.86 8.61
CA MET A 156 -15.35 -7.81 9.48
C MET A 156 -16.70 -8.15 10.12
N HIS A 157 -17.25 -9.31 9.83
CA HIS A 157 -18.55 -9.75 10.33
C HIS A 157 -19.70 -8.77 10.01
N LEU A 158 -19.64 -8.18 8.83
CA LEU A 158 -20.69 -7.29 8.33
C LEU A 158 -21.75 -8.07 7.56
#